data_60f12e15a545ce04d10c2195059c2065
#
_entry.id   60f12e15a545ce04d10c2195059c2065
#
_cell.length_a   1.000
_cell.length_b   1.000
_cell.length_c   1.000
_cell.angle_alpha   90.00
_cell.angle_beta   90.00
_cell.angle_gamma   90.00
#
_symmetry.space_group_name_H-M   'P 1'
#
loop_
_entity.id
_entity.type
_entity.pdbx_description
1 polymer ?
#
loop_
_entity_poly.entity_id
_entity_poly.type
_entity_poly.pdbx_seq_one_letter_code
_entity_poly.pdbx_strand_id
1 'polypeptide(L)'
;MTRFLQRPSLSAASVALALAVSARAQKPAAQPAAGQPALSPEQARAKAIDDLVAANKILVELGVLDAYGHVSIRVPGDPKHFLMSRSLAPELVTPSDILEHDLEGNATPPPGSQLFSERFIHAGVYAARPDVQAVVHNHAPSLIPFGVTGVPLRPLYHMSAFLGAGVPVFDIRAAGGDTDMLVRTLPLGQALAKTLGTSNVALMRGHGAVVVGPDMPKAVFRSVYTEQNARLQSQAMQLSSKVTYLDPEEAKKAQATMEGTVARPWELWRRKVQGK
;
A
#
# COMPACT_ATOMS: atom_id res chain seq x y z
N MET A 1 8.13 87.51 -17.58
CA MET A 1 8.90 87.12 -18.77
C MET A 1 9.19 85.63 -18.61
N THR A 2 8.39 84.77 -19.20
CA THR A 2 8.41 83.34 -19.03
C THR A 2 8.72 82.70 -20.38
N ARG A 3 9.90 82.10 -20.49
CA ARG A 3 10.32 81.36 -21.70
C ARG A 3 9.85 79.90 -21.63
N PHE A 4 8.98 79.51 -22.57
CA PHE A 4 8.59 78.15 -22.90
C PHE A 4 9.76 77.45 -23.63
N LEU A 5 10.22 76.30 -23.09
CA LEU A 5 11.13 75.38 -23.78
C LEU A 5 10.30 74.21 -24.35
N GLN A 6 10.25 74.13 -25.66
CA GLN A 6 9.70 73.00 -26.41
C GLN A 6 10.61 71.79 -26.27
N ARG A 7 10.01 70.63 -25.95
CA ARG A 7 10.64 69.31 -26.01
C ARG A 7 10.41 68.65 -27.39
N PRO A 8 11.41 68.04 -27.99
CA PRO A 8 11.21 67.29 -29.23
C PRO A 8 10.61 65.93 -28.94
N SER A 9 9.66 65.50 -29.79
CA SER A 9 9.02 64.22 -29.85
C SER A 9 9.98 63.15 -30.37
N LEU A 10 10.22 62.10 -29.56
CA LEU A 10 10.95 60.88 -30.00
C LEU A 10 9.92 59.90 -30.57
N SER A 11 10.10 59.55 -31.83
CA SER A 11 9.39 58.56 -32.59
C SER A 11 9.73 57.16 -32.02
N ALA A 12 8.68 56.42 -31.63
CA ALA A 12 8.80 55.04 -31.22
C ALA A 12 8.91 54.10 -32.44
N ALA A 13 10.11 53.59 -32.67
CA ALA A 13 10.32 52.49 -33.62
C ALA A 13 9.94 51.15 -32.93
N SER A 14 8.84 50.57 -33.36
CA SER A 14 8.41 49.25 -32.90
C SER A 14 9.31 48.16 -33.49
N VAL A 15 10.16 47.55 -32.69
CA VAL A 15 10.91 46.32 -33.03
C VAL A 15 10.02 45.15 -32.71
N ALA A 16 9.42 44.52 -33.72
CA ALA A 16 8.73 43.25 -33.60
C ALA A 16 9.76 42.10 -33.48
N LEU A 17 9.94 41.57 -32.26
CA LEU A 17 10.75 40.40 -32.02
C LEU A 17 9.90 39.15 -32.31
N ALA A 18 10.10 38.51 -33.44
CA ALA A 18 9.44 37.24 -33.80
C ALA A 18 10.08 36.10 -32.96
N LEU A 19 9.37 35.66 -31.94
CA LEU A 19 9.70 34.41 -31.20
C LEU A 19 9.33 33.21 -32.09
N ALA A 20 10.34 32.61 -32.71
CA ALA A 20 10.20 31.30 -33.35
C ALA A 20 10.08 30.24 -32.24
N VAL A 21 8.85 29.81 -31.97
CA VAL A 21 8.59 28.64 -31.11
C VAL A 21 8.93 27.40 -31.94
N SER A 22 10.11 26.82 -31.73
CA SER A 22 10.44 25.48 -32.23
C SER A 22 9.50 24.47 -31.63
N ALA A 23 8.52 24.01 -32.42
CA ALA A 23 7.69 22.87 -32.09
C ALA A 23 8.59 21.63 -32.03
N ARG A 24 9.02 21.26 -30.81
CA ARG A 24 9.71 20.01 -30.56
C ARG A 24 8.70 18.89 -30.81
N ALA A 25 8.84 18.14 -31.90
CA ALA A 25 8.01 16.99 -32.21
C ALA A 25 8.01 16.05 -31.00
N GLN A 26 6.86 15.90 -30.35
CA GLN A 26 6.67 14.88 -29.34
C GLN A 26 6.86 13.51 -30.00
N LYS A 27 7.85 12.77 -29.51
CA LYS A 27 8.05 11.38 -29.89
C LYS A 27 6.75 10.63 -29.62
N PRO A 28 6.19 9.86 -30.58
CA PRO A 28 4.96 9.11 -30.35
C PRO A 28 5.14 8.24 -29.10
N ALA A 29 4.15 8.24 -28.24
CA ALA A 29 4.10 7.30 -27.12
C ALA A 29 4.29 5.89 -27.69
N ALA A 30 5.22 5.14 -27.12
CA ALA A 30 5.47 3.75 -27.50
C ALA A 30 4.14 3.00 -27.41
N GLN A 31 3.70 2.40 -28.52
CA GLN A 31 2.57 1.48 -28.55
C GLN A 31 2.86 0.38 -27.51
N PRO A 32 1.86 -0.05 -26.71
CA PRO A 32 2.04 -1.20 -25.83
C PRO A 32 2.48 -2.39 -26.69
N ALA A 33 3.56 -3.03 -26.29
CA ALA A 33 4.06 -4.24 -26.92
C ALA A 33 2.90 -5.24 -27.07
N ALA A 34 2.81 -5.88 -28.24
CA ALA A 34 1.82 -6.90 -28.55
C ALA A 34 1.73 -7.88 -27.36
N GLY A 35 0.50 -8.07 -26.83
CA GLY A 35 0.24 -8.69 -25.56
C GLY A 35 0.93 -10.04 -25.42
N GLN A 36 1.65 -10.22 -24.30
CA GLN A 36 2.06 -11.55 -23.89
C GLN A 36 0.79 -12.42 -23.77
N PRO A 37 0.82 -13.68 -24.22
CA PRO A 37 -0.32 -14.56 -24.08
C PRO A 37 -0.73 -14.62 -22.60
N ALA A 38 -2.04 -14.63 -22.34
CA ALA A 38 -2.56 -14.75 -20.98
C ALA A 38 -1.99 -16.03 -20.33
N LEU A 39 -1.58 -15.93 -19.07
CA LEU A 39 -1.07 -17.07 -18.32
C LEU A 39 -2.16 -18.14 -18.19
N SER A 40 -1.78 -19.42 -18.28
CA SER A 40 -2.69 -20.50 -17.90
C SER A 40 -3.07 -20.38 -16.41
N PRO A 41 -4.19 -20.97 -15.97
CA PRO A 41 -4.57 -20.97 -14.54
C PRO A 41 -3.46 -21.49 -13.63
N GLU A 42 -2.75 -22.52 -14.04
CA GLU A 42 -1.61 -23.09 -13.31
C GLU A 42 -0.43 -22.10 -13.24
N GLN A 43 -0.09 -21.46 -14.35
CA GLN A 43 0.96 -20.44 -14.40
C GLN A 43 0.61 -19.22 -13.56
N ALA A 44 -0.66 -18.79 -13.57
CA ALA A 44 -1.14 -17.68 -12.75
C ALA A 44 -1.04 -18.02 -11.26
N ARG A 45 -1.40 -19.24 -10.86
CA ARG A 45 -1.27 -19.74 -9.49
C ARG A 45 0.20 -19.81 -9.06
N ALA A 46 1.06 -20.38 -9.87
CA ALA A 46 2.49 -20.48 -9.59
C ALA A 46 3.11 -19.08 -9.41
N LYS A 47 2.75 -18.13 -10.27
CA LYS A 47 3.17 -16.72 -10.11
C LYS A 47 2.64 -16.11 -8.82
N ALA A 48 1.41 -16.34 -8.44
CA ALA A 48 0.83 -15.83 -7.21
C ALA A 48 1.57 -16.36 -5.96
N ILE A 49 1.95 -17.64 -5.96
CA ILE A 49 2.76 -18.26 -4.90
C ILE A 49 4.16 -17.61 -4.85
N ASP A 50 4.82 -17.45 -5.99
CA ASP A 50 6.14 -16.83 -6.07
C ASP A 50 6.11 -15.36 -5.60
N ASP A 51 5.11 -14.59 -6.03
CA ASP A 51 4.92 -13.22 -5.55
C ASP A 51 4.64 -13.15 -4.04
N LEU A 52 3.87 -14.11 -3.50
CA LEU A 52 3.56 -14.19 -2.07
C LEU A 52 4.81 -14.50 -1.23
N VAL A 53 5.63 -15.46 -1.66
CA VAL A 53 6.92 -15.78 -1.00
C VAL A 53 7.85 -14.57 -1.04
N ALA A 54 7.98 -13.94 -2.21
CA ALA A 54 8.79 -12.73 -2.35
C ALA A 54 8.29 -11.60 -1.44
N ALA A 55 6.97 -11.38 -1.35
CA ALA A 55 6.38 -10.33 -0.51
C ALA A 55 6.72 -10.51 0.97
N ASN A 56 6.65 -11.74 1.50
CA ASN A 56 7.05 -12.02 2.88
C ASN A 56 8.50 -11.58 3.14
N LYS A 57 9.44 -12.01 2.30
CA LYS A 57 10.87 -11.68 2.42
C LYS A 57 11.16 -10.18 2.22
N ILE A 58 10.51 -9.54 1.24
CA ILE A 58 10.65 -8.10 0.97
C ILE A 58 10.22 -7.30 2.20
N LEU A 59 9.09 -7.64 2.80
CA LEU A 59 8.56 -6.88 3.94
C LEU A 59 9.41 -7.07 5.20
N VAL A 60 10.05 -8.22 5.39
CA VAL A 60 11.05 -8.43 6.44
C VAL A 60 12.32 -7.61 6.16
N GLU A 61 12.88 -7.68 4.95
CA GLU A 61 14.06 -6.91 4.54
C GLU A 61 13.89 -5.40 4.75
N LEU A 62 12.65 -4.90 4.56
CA LEU A 62 12.32 -3.49 4.69
C LEU A 62 11.77 -3.09 6.08
N GLY A 63 11.77 -4.02 7.05
CA GLY A 63 11.43 -3.76 8.45
C GLY A 63 9.93 -3.50 8.69
N VAL A 64 9.06 -3.99 7.80
CA VAL A 64 7.60 -3.93 7.97
C VAL A 64 7.07 -5.16 8.70
N LEU A 65 7.67 -6.32 8.44
CA LEU A 65 7.47 -7.58 9.17
C LEU A 65 8.74 -7.93 9.95
N ASP A 66 8.58 -8.78 10.94
CA ASP A 66 9.67 -9.43 11.67
C ASP A 66 9.43 -10.95 11.74
N ALA A 67 9.51 -11.57 12.92
CA ALA A 67 9.10 -12.96 13.11
C ALA A 67 7.57 -13.13 13.07
N TYR A 68 6.83 -12.05 13.08
CA TYR A 68 5.37 -11.98 13.12
C TYR A 68 4.82 -11.17 11.94
N GLY A 69 3.48 -11.20 11.81
CA GLY A 69 2.79 -10.65 10.65
C GLY A 69 2.71 -11.68 9.52
N HIS A 70 1.88 -11.41 8.54
CA HIS A 70 1.60 -12.37 7.47
C HIS A 70 0.98 -11.70 6.24
N VAL A 71 1.17 -12.35 5.10
CA VAL A 71 0.73 -11.88 3.79
C VAL A 71 -0.17 -12.92 3.14
N SER A 72 -1.16 -12.48 2.39
CA SER A 72 -1.98 -13.36 1.56
C SER A 72 -2.26 -12.75 0.19
N ILE A 73 -2.64 -13.60 -0.75
CA ILE A 73 -3.10 -13.21 -2.09
C ILE A 73 -4.32 -14.04 -2.46
N ARG A 74 -5.32 -13.43 -3.09
CA ARG A 74 -6.49 -14.15 -3.62
C ARG A 74 -6.05 -15.14 -4.69
N VAL A 75 -6.71 -16.31 -4.74
CA VAL A 75 -6.41 -17.30 -5.78
C VAL A 75 -6.80 -16.72 -7.15
N PRO A 76 -5.88 -16.70 -8.13
CA PRO A 76 -6.20 -16.20 -9.46
C PRO A 76 -7.37 -16.97 -10.09
N GLY A 77 -8.43 -16.24 -10.48
CA GLY A 77 -9.61 -16.81 -11.08
C GLY A 77 -10.61 -17.41 -10.09
N ASP A 78 -10.30 -17.46 -8.80
CA ASP A 78 -11.21 -17.95 -7.77
C ASP A 78 -11.41 -16.90 -6.66
N PRO A 79 -12.52 -16.16 -6.67
CA PRO A 79 -12.77 -15.12 -5.68
C PRO A 79 -13.11 -15.65 -4.28
N LYS A 80 -13.34 -16.96 -4.13
CA LYS A 80 -13.75 -17.60 -2.87
C LYS A 80 -12.59 -18.15 -2.05
N HIS A 81 -11.37 -18.16 -2.61
CA HIS A 81 -10.19 -18.68 -1.93
C HIS A 81 -9.03 -17.69 -1.94
N PHE A 82 -8.14 -17.81 -0.97
CA PHE A 82 -6.88 -17.07 -0.89
C PHE A 82 -5.70 -17.97 -0.48
N LEU A 83 -4.51 -17.59 -0.90
CA LEU A 83 -3.25 -18.24 -0.57
C LEU A 83 -2.58 -17.52 0.59
N MET A 84 -2.12 -18.26 1.58
CA MET A 84 -1.39 -17.77 2.74
C MET A 84 -0.48 -18.89 3.27
N SER A 85 0.66 -18.57 3.88
CA SER A 85 1.51 -19.62 4.45
C SER A 85 0.89 -20.26 5.69
N ARG A 86 1.32 -21.49 6.02
CA ARG A 86 1.15 -22.00 7.37
C ARG A 86 1.82 -21.07 8.38
N SER A 87 1.52 -21.22 9.67
CA SER A 87 2.10 -20.37 10.72
C SER A 87 3.61 -20.62 10.87
N LEU A 88 4.40 -19.65 10.34
CA LEU A 88 5.85 -19.56 10.53
C LEU A 88 6.33 -18.14 10.30
N ALA A 89 7.58 -17.83 10.69
CA ALA A 89 8.15 -16.52 10.47
C ALA A 89 8.20 -16.18 8.97
N PRO A 90 7.82 -14.95 8.55
CA PRO A 90 7.69 -14.58 7.15
C PRO A 90 8.94 -14.81 6.30
N GLU A 91 10.14 -14.59 6.84
CA GLU A 91 11.40 -14.79 6.12
C GLU A 91 11.64 -16.26 5.74
N LEU A 92 11.10 -17.21 6.52
CA LEU A 92 11.27 -18.63 6.31
C LEU A 92 10.26 -19.23 5.33
N VAL A 93 9.31 -18.44 4.83
CA VAL A 93 8.25 -18.91 3.92
C VAL A 93 8.84 -19.39 2.59
N THR A 94 8.48 -20.60 2.21
CA THR A 94 8.78 -21.22 0.92
C THR A 94 7.50 -21.56 0.15
N PRO A 95 7.56 -21.87 -1.14
CA PRO A 95 6.37 -22.28 -1.89
C PRO A 95 5.61 -23.46 -1.30
N SER A 96 6.30 -24.40 -0.64
CA SER A 96 5.68 -25.58 -0.01
C SER A 96 4.91 -25.26 1.28
N ASP A 97 5.10 -24.06 1.84
CA ASP A 97 4.40 -23.61 3.04
C ASP A 97 3.06 -22.92 2.72
N ILE A 98 2.80 -22.64 1.44
CA ILE A 98 1.60 -21.92 1.01
C ILE A 98 0.40 -22.85 0.95
N LEU A 99 -0.66 -22.44 1.65
CA LEU A 99 -1.92 -23.15 1.78
C LEU A 99 -3.04 -22.35 1.14
N GLU A 100 -4.05 -23.04 0.65
CA GLU A 100 -5.29 -22.43 0.17
C GLU A 100 -6.31 -22.40 1.30
N HIS A 101 -6.89 -21.23 1.53
CA HIS A 101 -7.89 -20.97 2.54
C HIS A 101 -9.20 -20.56 1.86
N ASP A 102 -10.35 -20.97 2.43
CA ASP A 102 -11.65 -20.41 2.07
C ASP A 102 -11.90 -19.06 2.80
N LEU A 103 -13.04 -18.43 2.50
CA LEU A 103 -13.43 -17.15 3.12
C LEU A 103 -13.90 -17.29 4.58
N GLU A 104 -14.05 -18.48 5.08
CA GLU A 104 -14.26 -18.80 6.50
C GLU A 104 -12.91 -18.96 7.25
N GLY A 105 -11.80 -18.96 6.53
CA GLY A 105 -10.44 -19.11 7.08
C GLY A 105 -10.04 -20.57 7.29
N ASN A 106 -10.76 -21.54 6.69
CA ASN A 106 -10.38 -22.94 6.78
C ASN A 106 -9.31 -23.28 5.75
N ALA A 107 -8.38 -24.12 6.17
CA ALA A 107 -7.34 -24.74 5.32
C ALA A 107 -6.87 -26.04 5.99
N THR A 108 -6.19 -26.90 5.25
CA THR A 108 -5.63 -28.15 5.78
C THR A 108 -4.10 -28.01 5.88
N PRO A 109 -3.55 -27.77 7.07
CA PRO A 109 -2.12 -27.67 7.25
C PRO A 109 -1.47 -29.06 7.18
N PRO A 110 -0.20 -29.18 6.76
CA PRO A 110 0.56 -30.41 6.85
C PRO A 110 0.63 -30.95 8.30
N PRO A 111 0.79 -32.25 8.50
CA PRO A 111 0.94 -32.82 9.85
C PRO A 111 2.04 -32.14 10.66
N GLY A 112 1.76 -31.82 11.91
CA GLY A 112 2.70 -31.14 12.82
C GLY A 112 2.84 -29.63 12.59
N SER A 113 2.11 -29.04 11.65
CA SER A 113 2.08 -27.59 11.43
C SER A 113 0.73 -26.96 11.86
N GLN A 114 0.69 -25.65 11.97
CA GLN A 114 -0.50 -24.90 12.38
C GLN A 114 -0.84 -23.81 11.38
N LEU A 115 -2.09 -23.38 11.37
CA LEU A 115 -2.55 -22.17 10.70
C LEU A 115 -2.28 -20.94 11.57
N PHE A 116 -2.11 -19.77 10.96
CA PHE A 116 -2.12 -18.53 11.72
C PHE A 116 -3.45 -18.34 12.45
N SER A 117 -3.39 -17.99 13.73
CA SER A 117 -4.59 -17.69 14.53
C SER A 117 -5.37 -16.51 13.96
N GLU A 118 -4.67 -15.54 13.35
CA GLU A 118 -5.23 -14.30 12.80
C GLU A 118 -5.53 -14.37 11.28
N ARG A 119 -5.61 -15.54 10.69
CA ARG A 119 -6.06 -15.72 9.30
C ARG A 119 -7.44 -15.12 9.02
N PHE A 120 -8.22 -14.91 10.06
CA PHE A 120 -9.55 -14.27 9.98
C PHE A 120 -9.48 -12.78 9.61
N ILE A 121 -8.35 -12.10 9.80
CA ILE A 121 -8.09 -10.76 9.25
C ILE A 121 -8.24 -10.82 7.72
N HIS A 122 -7.58 -11.78 7.08
CA HIS A 122 -7.58 -11.96 5.63
C HIS A 122 -8.95 -12.41 5.13
N ALA A 123 -9.52 -13.44 5.74
CA ALA A 123 -10.85 -13.98 5.38
C ALA A 123 -11.92 -12.89 5.44
N GLY A 124 -11.98 -12.11 6.53
CA GLY A 124 -12.95 -11.02 6.69
C GLY A 124 -12.78 -9.92 5.63
N VAL A 125 -11.53 -9.53 5.33
CA VAL A 125 -11.24 -8.53 4.30
C VAL A 125 -11.64 -9.04 2.91
N TYR A 126 -11.24 -10.26 2.53
CA TYR A 126 -11.60 -10.81 1.22
C TYR A 126 -13.10 -11.00 1.04
N ALA A 127 -13.82 -11.41 2.09
CA ALA A 127 -15.28 -11.54 2.02
C ALA A 127 -15.97 -10.19 1.80
N ALA A 128 -15.47 -9.11 2.42
CA ALA A 128 -16.07 -7.78 2.35
C ALA A 128 -15.62 -6.95 1.12
N ARG A 129 -14.45 -7.26 0.53
CA ARG A 129 -13.75 -6.44 -0.47
C ARG A 129 -13.33 -7.26 -1.69
N PRO A 130 -14.24 -7.50 -2.66
CA PRO A 130 -13.94 -8.26 -3.88
C PRO A 130 -12.87 -7.57 -4.76
N ASP A 131 -12.67 -6.26 -4.63
CA ASP A 131 -11.63 -5.49 -5.30
C ASP A 131 -10.22 -5.74 -4.74
N VAL A 132 -10.11 -6.27 -3.52
CA VAL A 132 -8.84 -6.58 -2.87
C VAL A 132 -8.30 -7.93 -3.35
N GLN A 133 -7.07 -7.92 -3.86
CA GLN A 133 -6.37 -9.13 -4.30
C GLN A 133 -5.21 -9.53 -3.39
N ALA A 134 -4.69 -8.62 -2.56
CA ALA A 134 -3.61 -8.91 -1.62
C ALA A 134 -3.83 -8.18 -0.29
N VAL A 135 -3.51 -8.86 0.81
CA VAL A 135 -3.63 -8.34 2.19
C VAL A 135 -2.33 -8.58 2.93
N VAL A 136 -1.86 -7.55 3.63
CA VAL A 136 -0.71 -7.59 4.55
C VAL A 136 -1.20 -7.20 5.93
N HIS A 137 -0.94 -8.06 6.92
CA HIS A 137 -1.04 -7.72 8.33
C HIS A 137 0.36 -7.60 8.92
N ASN A 138 0.62 -6.53 9.66
CA ASN A 138 1.94 -6.24 10.22
C ASN A 138 1.84 -5.59 11.61
N HIS A 139 2.95 -5.65 12.36
CA HIS A 139 3.12 -5.04 13.66
C HIS A 139 4.16 -3.90 13.63
N ALA A 140 4.29 -3.20 12.51
CA ALA A 140 5.29 -2.15 12.33
C ALA A 140 5.24 -1.11 13.47
N PRO A 141 6.34 -0.95 14.23
CA PRO A 141 6.33 -0.15 15.48
C PRO A 141 5.94 1.31 15.28
N SER A 142 6.29 1.90 14.14
CA SER A 142 5.96 3.30 13.83
C SER A 142 4.46 3.58 13.73
N LEU A 143 3.63 2.54 13.52
CA LEU A 143 2.18 2.66 13.40
C LEU A 143 1.48 2.66 14.75
N ILE A 144 2.07 2.02 15.77
CA ILE A 144 1.46 1.83 17.08
C ILE A 144 1.05 3.15 17.74
N PRO A 145 1.90 4.21 17.76
CA PRO A 145 1.52 5.50 18.34
C PRO A 145 0.23 6.07 17.75
N PHE A 146 0.04 5.98 16.43
CA PHE A 146 -1.17 6.49 15.76
C PHE A 146 -2.42 5.67 16.08
N GLY A 147 -2.27 4.39 16.38
CA GLY A 147 -3.37 3.52 16.83
C GLY A 147 -3.85 3.77 18.26
N VAL A 148 -3.07 4.46 19.10
CA VAL A 148 -3.36 4.60 20.54
C VAL A 148 -3.49 6.03 21.03
N THR A 149 -3.05 7.04 20.26
CA THR A 149 -3.04 8.45 20.71
C THR A 149 -4.22 9.26 20.19
N GLY A 150 -4.98 8.75 19.24
CA GLY A 150 -6.02 9.53 18.52
C GLY A 150 -5.46 10.52 17.50
N VAL A 151 -4.14 10.63 17.34
CA VAL A 151 -3.50 11.40 16.26
C VAL A 151 -3.73 10.68 14.94
N PRO A 152 -4.39 11.31 13.93
CA PRO A 152 -4.66 10.64 12.68
C PRO A 152 -3.37 10.43 11.87
N LEU A 153 -3.20 9.24 11.30
CA LEU A 153 -2.16 8.98 10.30
C LEU A 153 -2.61 9.60 8.96
N ARG A 154 -1.83 10.55 8.45
CA ARG A 154 -2.14 11.33 7.25
C ARG A 154 -1.00 11.30 6.25
N PRO A 155 -1.26 11.41 4.94
CA PRO A 155 -0.20 11.43 3.92
C PRO A 155 0.67 12.67 4.06
N LEU A 156 1.96 12.46 4.33
CA LEU A 156 2.93 13.54 4.51
C LEU A 156 3.61 13.91 3.18
N TYR A 157 3.73 12.96 2.25
CA TYR A 157 4.42 13.13 0.99
C TYR A 157 3.84 12.21 -0.11
N HIS A 158 4.26 12.43 -1.35
CA HIS A 158 3.66 11.77 -2.53
C HIS A 158 3.72 10.25 -2.52
N MET A 159 4.75 9.62 -1.91
CA MET A 159 4.85 8.15 -1.86
C MET A 159 3.76 7.50 -1.02
N SER A 160 3.25 8.22 -0.02
CA SER A 160 2.18 7.75 0.88
C SER A 160 0.80 8.33 0.54
N ALA A 161 0.64 8.90 -0.65
CA ALA A 161 -0.57 9.58 -1.07
C ALA A 161 -1.85 8.72 -1.00
N PHE A 162 -1.73 7.39 -1.12
CA PHE A 162 -2.82 6.42 -0.96
C PHE A 162 -3.46 6.43 0.45
N LEU A 163 -2.83 7.06 1.44
CA LEU A 163 -3.41 7.31 2.78
C LEU A 163 -4.43 8.46 2.76
N GLY A 164 -4.54 9.21 1.66
CA GLY A 164 -5.47 10.32 1.52
C GLY A 164 -6.95 9.94 1.61
N ALA A 165 -7.28 8.67 1.36
CA ALA A 165 -8.62 8.12 1.60
C ALA A 165 -9.00 8.01 3.09
N GLY A 166 -8.05 8.29 4.00
CA GLY A 166 -8.19 8.12 5.43
C GLY A 166 -7.65 6.79 5.93
N VAL A 167 -7.26 6.78 7.20
CA VAL A 167 -6.73 5.60 7.90
C VAL A 167 -7.53 5.41 9.20
N PRO A 168 -8.60 4.60 9.18
CA PRO A 168 -9.40 4.33 10.35
C PRO A 168 -8.63 3.47 11.38
N VAL A 169 -9.06 3.54 12.64
CA VAL A 169 -8.52 2.73 13.73
C VAL A 169 -9.57 1.71 14.17
N PHE A 170 -9.22 0.44 14.09
CA PHE A 170 -9.99 -0.66 14.63
C PHE A 170 -9.65 -0.86 16.10
N ASP A 171 -10.61 -0.62 16.99
CA ASP A 171 -10.51 -1.02 18.39
C ASP A 171 -11.29 -2.33 18.59
N ILE A 172 -10.55 -3.42 18.80
CA ILE A 172 -11.13 -4.76 18.95
C ILE A 172 -12.11 -4.84 20.12
N ARG A 173 -11.97 -3.98 21.15
CA ARG A 173 -12.88 -3.95 22.31
C ARG A 173 -14.31 -3.64 21.92
N ALA A 174 -14.52 -2.84 20.88
CA ALA A 174 -15.87 -2.53 20.39
C ALA A 174 -16.59 -3.74 19.78
N ALA A 175 -15.84 -4.75 19.31
CA ALA A 175 -16.38 -5.95 18.66
C ALA A 175 -16.32 -7.19 19.55
N GLY A 176 -15.31 -7.31 20.40
CA GLY A 176 -15.02 -8.51 21.19
C GLY A 176 -14.90 -8.30 22.70
N GLY A 177 -15.06 -7.07 23.20
CA GLY A 177 -14.81 -6.76 24.62
C GLY A 177 -13.34 -6.90 25.00
N ASP A 178 -13.07 -7.30 26.23
CA ASP A 178 -11.71 -7.56 26.71
C ASP A 178 -11.18 -8.87 26.11
N THR A 179 -10.24 -8.75 25.19
CA THR A 179 -9.63 -9.87 24.45
C THR A 179 -8.11 -9.87 24.66
N ASP A 180 -7.44 -10.88 24.10
CA ASP A 180 -5.98 -10.91 23.96
C ASP A 180 -5.47 -10.05 22.80
N MET A 181 -6.31 -9.17 22.23
CA MET A 181 -6.07 -8.27 21.10
C MET A 181 -5.92 -8.96 19.72
N LEU A 182 -5.98 -10.28 19.63
CA LEU A 182 -5.81 -11.02 18.39
C LEU A 182 -7.16 -11.28 17.71
N VAL A 183 -7.17 -11.16 16.39
CA VAL A 183 -8.37 -11.38 15.54
C VAL A 183 -8.51 -12.87 15.24
N ARG A 184 -8.97 -13.64 16.25
CA ARG A 184 -9.00 -15.11 16.23
C ARG A 184 -10.29 -15.73 15.69
N THR A 185 -11.25 -14.92 15.30
CA THR A 185 -12.54 -15.40 14.82
C THR A 185 -13.02 -14.63 13.60
N LEU A 186 -13.85 -15.27 12.77
CA LEU A 186 -14.40 -14.62 11.59
C LEU A 186 -15.23 -13.36 11.92
N PRO A 187 -16.09 -13.33 12.98
CA PRO A 187 -16.79 -12.11 13.36
C PRO A 187 -15.86 -10.93 13.68
N LEU A 188 -14.71 -11.17 14.34
CA LEU A 188 -13.70 -10.13 14.59
C LEU A 188 -13.03 -9.66 13.27
N GLY A 189 -12.74 -10.59 12.36
CA GLY A 189 -12.22 -10.26 11.03
C GLY A 189 -13.21 -9.43 10.21
N GLN A 190 -14.50 -9.76 10.26
CA GLN A 190 -15.58 -8.99 9.63
C GLN A 190 -15.72 -7.59 10.22
N ALA A 191 -15.59 -7.45 11.55
CA ALA A 191 -15.60 -6.16 12.23
C ALA A 191 -14.42 -5.27 11.82
N LEU A 192 -13.22 -5.87 11.71
CA LEU A 192 -12.04 -5.18 11.18
C LEU A 192 -12.26 -4.75 9.72
N ALA A 193 -12.76 -5.64 8.87
CA ALA A 193 -13.05 -5.33 7.47
C ALA A 193 -14.10 -4.21 7.32
N LYS A 194 -15.10 -4.19 8.19
CA LYS A 194 -16.08 -3.09 8.26
C LYS A 194 -15.42 -1.75 8.63
N THR A 195 -14.48 -1.76 9.58
CA THR A 195 -13.70 -0.57 9.95
C THR A 195 -12.80 -0.11 8.81
N LEU A 196 -12.12 -1.04 8.12
CA LEU A 196 -11.31 -0.74 6.93
C LEU A 196 -12.16 -0.03 5.85
N GLY A 197 -13.39 -0.46 5.64
CA GLY A 197 -14.29 0.11 4.64
C GLY A 197 -13.66 0.13 3.25
N THR A 198 -13.62 1.30 2.61
CA THR A 198 -12.97 1.52 1.31
C THR A 198 -11.51 1.97 1.41
N SER A 199 -10.98 2.15 2.62
CA SER A 199 -9.60 2.58 2.84
C SER A 199 -8.59 1.53 2.40
N ASN A 200 -7.36 1.97 2.14
CA ASN A 200 -6.24 1.10 1.78
C ASN A 200 -5.53 0.53 3.01
N VAL A 201 -5.72 1.17 4.16
CA VAL A 201 -5.06 0.84 5.43
C VAL A 201 -6.05 1.05 6.56
N ALA A 202 -6.07 0.14 7.53
CA ALA A 202 -6.65 0.38 8.85
C ALA A 202 -5.61 0.06 9.91
N LEU A 203 -5.48 0.94 10.91
CA LEU A 203 -4.69 0.66 12.10
C LEU A 203 -5.50 -0.25 13.04
N MET A 204 -4.81 -1.08 13.77
CA MET A 204 -5.37 -1.91 14.85
C MET A 204 -4.80 -1.36 16.16
N ARG A 205 -5.68 -0.89 17.05
CA ARG A 205 -5.28 -0.23 18.30
C ARG A 205 -4.31 -1.08 19.13
N GLY A 206 -3.09 -0.56 19.36
CA GLY A 206 -2.04 -1.22 20.15
C GLY A 206 -1.55 -2.55 19.56
N HIS A 207 -1.77 -2.81 18.25
CA HIS A 207 -1.46 -4.08 17.63
C HIS A 207 -0.60 -3.89 16.36
N GLY A 208 -1.07 -3.10 15.40
CA GLY A 208 -0.41 -2.89 14.12
C GLY A 208 -1.35 -2.36 13.06
N ALA A 209 -1.30 -2.94 11.86
CA ALA A 209 -2.15 -2.54 10.75
C ALA A 209 -2.54 -3.70 9.83
N VAL A 210 -3.65 -3.50 9.10
CA VAL A 210 -3.98 -4.23 7.88
C VAL A 210 -3.86 -3.29 6.70
N VAL A 211 -3.18 -3.74 5.64
CA VAL A 211 -2.95 -3.01 4.39
C VAL A 211 -3.43 -3.85 3.23
N VAL A 212 -4.14 -3.23 2.28
CA VAL A 212 -4.73 -3.95 1.15
C VAL A 212 -4.31 -3.38 -0.20
N GLY A 213 -4.29 -4.24 -1.20
CA GLY A 213 -3.96 -3.85 -2.57
C GLY A 213 -4.76 -4.61 -3.63
N PRO A 214 -4.94 -4.00 -4.83
CA PRO A 214 -5.54 -4.67 -5.98
C PRO A 214 -4.60 -5.68 -6.65
N ASP A 215 -3.36 -5.76 -6.17
CA ASP A 215 -2.33 -6.72 -6.55
C ASP A 215 -1.25 -6.79 -5.43
N MET A 216 -0.40 -7.82 -5.47
CA MET A 216 0.66 -8.00 -4.47
C MET A 216 1.69 -6.86 -4.49
N PRO A 217 2.21 -6.40 -5.63
CA PRO A 217 3.14 -5.27 -5.68
C PRO A 217 2.62 -4.01 -4.98
N LYS A 218 1.33 -3.67 -5.17
CA LYS A 218 0.73 -2.48 -4.52
C LYS A 218 0.48 -2.69 -3.04
N ALA A 219 0.08 -3.88 -2.60
CA ALA A 219 -0.06 -4.18 -1.18
C ALA A 219 1.28 -4.03 -0.44
N VAL A 220 2.37 -4.54 -1.02
CA VAL A 220 3.73 -4.39 -0.48
C VAL A 220 4.17 -2.92 -0.48
N PHE A 221 3.99 -2.22 -1.61
CA PHE A 221 4.30 -0.79 -1.73
C PHE A 221 3.58 0.02 -0.64
N ARG A 222 2.29 -0.17 -0.50
CA ARG A 222 1.48 0.52 0.52
C ARG A 222 1.95 0.19 1.94
N SER A 223 2.32 -1.05 2.22
CA SER A 223 2.82 -1.46 3.54
C SER A 223 4.13 -0.75 3.90
N VAL A 224 5.09 -0.74 2.97
CA VAL A 224 6.38 -0.06 3.15
C VAL A 224 6.21 1.43 3.37
N TYR A 225 5.41 2.09 2.53
CA TYR A 225 5.25 3.55 2.62
C TYR A 225 4.24 4.00 3.69
N THR A 226 3.41 3.10 4.21
CA THR A 226 2.62 3.37 5.44
C THR A 226 3.55 3.46 6.65
N GLU A 227 4.46 2.49 6.82
CA GLU A 227 5.46 2.51 7.90
C GLU A 227 6.36 3.74 7.81
N GLN A 228 6.93 4.01 6.62
CA GLN A 228 7.80 5.18 6.42
C GLN A 228 7.06 6.50 6.69
N ASN A 229 5.81 6.63 6.24
CA ASN A 229 5.01 7.81 6.50
C ASN A 229 4.76 8.03 8.00
N ALA A 230 4.45 6.97 8.73
CA ALA A 230 4.22 7.06 10.17
C ALA A 230 5.48 7.55 10.90
N ARG A 231 6.64 7.01 10.56
CA ARG A 231 7.92 7.45 11.10
C ARG A 231 8.21 8.92 10.77
N LEU A 232 8.06 9.31 9.51
CA LEU A 232 8.26 10.70 9.07
C LEU A 232 7.25 11.66 9.71
N GLN A 233 5.98 11.26 9.83
CA GLN A 233 4.97 12.08 10.48
C GLN A 233 5.30 12.30 11.97
N SER A 234 5.73 11.27 12.68
CA SER A 234 6.18 11.38 14.07
C SER A 234 7.36 12.36 14.21
N GLN A 235 8.34 12.29 13.30
CA GLN A 235 9.47 13.22 13.27
C GLN A 235 9.04 14.66 12.95
N ALA A 236 8.16 14.84 11.96
CA ALA A 236 7.65 16.18 11.60
C ALA A 236 6.90 16.84 12.77
N MET A 237 6.11 16.05 13.53
CA MET A 237 5.40 16.53 14.72
C MET A 237 6.33 16.91 15.88
N GLN A 238 7.52 16.32 15.95
CA GLN A 238 8.56 16.75 16.90
C GLN A 238 9.23 18.07 16.49
N LEU A 239 9.34 18.34 15.19
CA LEU A 239 9.94 19.57 14.67
C LEU A 239 8.97 20.77 14.77
N SER A 240 7.68 20.54 14.63
CA SER A 240 6.65 21.61 14.65
C SER A 240 5.29 21.08 15.03
N SER A 241 4.53 21.89 15.78
CA SER A 241 3.09 21.64 16.01
C SER A 241 2.23 21.89 14.75
N LYS A 242 2.79 22.55 13.73
CA LYS A 242 2.12 22.85 12.45
C LYS A 242 2.73 22.00 11.35
N VAL A 243 2.15 20.84 11.07
CA VAL A 243 2.57 19.93 10.00
C VAL A 243 1.66 20.14 8.80
N THR A 244 2.24 20.38 7.62
CA THR A 244 1.51 20.44 6.35
C THR A 244 1.43 19.04 5.76
N TYR A 245 0.22 18.59 5.49
CA TYR A 245 -0.06 17.31 4.86
C TYR A 245 -0.55 17.51 3.42
N LEU A 246 -0.52 16.46 2.62
CA LEU A 246 -1.18 16.50 1.31
C LEU A 246 -2.68 16.78 1.51
N ASP A 247 -3.23 17.67 0.72
CA ASP A 247 -4.67 17.82 0.64
C ASP A 247 -5.30 16.66 -0.17
N PRO A 248 -6.63 16.44 -0.10
CA PRO A 248 -7.28 15.33 -0.77
C PRO A 248 -7.06 15.28 -2.28
N GLU A 249 -7.01 16.43 -2.97
CA GLU A 249 -6.80 16.48 -4.42
C GLU A 249 -5.33 16.23 -4.80
N GLU A 250 -4.38 16.75 -4.03
CA GLU A 250 -2.96 16.41 -4.16
C GLU A 250 -2.74 14.93 -3.94
N ALA A 251 -3.30 14.38 -2.87
CA ALA A 251 -3.18 12.96 -2.55
C ALA A 251 -3.74 12.08 -3.67
N LYS A 252 -4.92 12.40 -4.22
CA LYS A 252 -5.54 11.67 -5.32
C LYS A 252 -4.67 11.66 -6.58
N LYS A 253 -4.13 12.82 -6.98
CA LYS A 253 -3.26 12.95 -8.15
C LYS A 253 -1.92 12.23 -7.94
N ALA A 254 -1.31 12.41 -6.77
CA ALA A 254 -0.05 11.77 -6.43
C ALA A 254 -0.20 10.25 -6.34
N GLN A 255 -1.29 9.74 -5.77
CA GLN A 255 -1.57 8.30 -5.70
C GLN A 255 -1.62 7.69 -7.11
N ALA A 256 -2.38 8.28 -8.04
CA ALA A 256 -2.48 7.77 -9.40
C ALA A 256 -1.11 7.68 -10.08
N THR A 257 -0.26 8.70 -9.89
CA THR A 257 1.10 8.73 -10.44
C THR A 257 1.98 7.66 -9.78
N MET A 258 2.02 7.61 -8.46
CA MET A 258 2.94 6.72 -7.75
C MET A 258 2.57 5.25 -7.89
N GLU A 259 1.28 4.92 -7.80
CA GLU A 259 0.82 3.54 -8.01
C GLU A 259 1.01 3.05 -9.46
N GLY A 260 1.09 3.95 -10.43
CA GLY A 260 1.48 3.65 -11.80
C GLY A 260 2.96 3.27 -11.97
N THR A 261 3.81 3.54 -10.97
CA THR A 261 5.26 3.27 -11.02
C THR A 261 5.71 2.09 -10.15
N VAL A 262 4.79 1.39 -9.50
CA VAL A 262 5.07 0.34 -8.49
C VAL A 262 5.91 -0.82 -9.06
N ALA A 263 5.86 -1.09 -10.35
CA ALA A 263 6.71 -2.11 -10.98
C ALA A 263 8.21 -1.89 -10.71
N ARG A 264 8.68 -0.62 -10.64
CA ARG A 264 10.09 -0.27 -10.41
C ARG A 264 10.59 -0.71 -9.02
N PRO A 265 9.98 -0.29 -7.91
CA PRO A 265 10.40 -0.74 -6.58
C PRO A 265 10.15 -2.24 -6.39
N TRP A 266 9.06 -2.81 -6.93
CA TRP A 266 8.78 -4.24 -6.85
C TRP A 266 9.91 -5.07 -7.47
N GLU A 267 10.36 -4.75 -8.69
CA GLU A 267 11.47 -5.44 -9.34
C GLU A 267 12.78 -5.32 -8.53
N LEU A 268 13.09 -4.11 -8.03
CA LEU A 268 14.27 -3.89 -7.20
C LEU A 268 14.25 -4.74 -5.94
N TRP A 269 13.12 -4.73 -5.23
CA TRP A 269 12.97 -5.47 -3.97
C TRP A 269 13.02 -6.98 -4.19
N ARG A 270 12.37 -7.47 -5.25
CA ARG A 270 12.46 -8.90 -5.62
C ARG A 270 13.91 -9.33 -5.85
N ARG A 271 14.69 -8.56 -6.60
CA ARG A 271 16.11 -8.87 -6.84
C ARG A 271 16.94 -8.91 -5.55
N LYS A 272 16.63 -8.05 -4.57
CA LYS A 272 17.33 -8.05 -3.27
C LYS A 272 17.07 -9.31 -2.44
N VAL A 273 15.92 -9.94 -2.59
CA VAL A 273 15.54 -11.14 -1.82
C VAL A 273 15.67 -12.43 -2.61
N GLN A 274 16.05 -12.37 -3.89
CA GLN A 274 16.35 -13.56 -4.68
C GLN A 274 17.58 -14.26 -4.12
N GLY A 275 17.44 -15.56 -3.76
CA GLY A 275 18.51 -16.37 -3.20
C GLY A 275 18.69 -16.28 -1.68
N LYS A 276 17.80 -15.54 -0.99
CA LYS A 276 17.71 -15.57 0.49
C LYS A 276 16.81 -16.70 0.97
#